data_3f58ab09b1a31f9aefe687974acd7c94
#
_entry.id   3f58ab09b1a31f9aefe687974acd7c94
#
_cell.length_a   1.000
_cell.length_b   1.000
_cell.length_c   1.000
_cell.angle_alpha   90.00
_cell.angle_beta   90.00
_cell.angle_gamma   90.00
#
_symmetry.space_group_name_H-M   'P 1'
#
loop_
_entity.id
_entity.type
_entity.pdbx_description
1 polymer ?
#
loop_
_entity_poly.entity_id
_entity_poly.type
_entity_poly.pdbx_seq_one_letter_code
_entity_poly.pdbx_strand_id
1 'polypeptide(L)'
;MRLLIAEDEVDLAEALTVFFEKNHFSVDAVHNGFDAYEYASSGAYDAVILDVMMPKMDGIQVLEKLRQEGVKTPIMMLTAKGQKSDRITGFNAGADDYLPKPFDPDELLSRVRAILRRSEAYQPTVLAYGDLTLDPGSGNLSCGSESIRLSGREFQIMELFMRSPRQVFSAERIMERVWGWDNEAEINVVWVNISNLRKKLKSISSHVTLQANRGLGYVLEESV
;
A
#
# COMPACT_ATOMS: atom_id res chain seq x y z
N MET A 1 0.94 0.24 3.20
CA MET A 1 1.00 0.67 1.80
C MET A 1 -0.30 0.43 1.11
N ARG A 2 -0.76 1.36 0.29
CA ARG A 2 -2.04 1.27 -0.42
C ARG A 2 -1.82 1.00 -1.90
N LEU A 3 -2.48 -0.03 -2.42
CA LEU A 3 -2.35 -0.52 -3.78
C LEU A 3 -3.70 -0.39 -4.50
N LEU A 4 -3.70 0.14 -5.71
CA LEU A 4 -4.84 0.06 -6.61
C LEU A 4 -4.63 -1.13 -7.56
N ILE A 5 -5.64 -1.98 -7.71
CA ILE A 5 -5.68 -3.04 -8.71
C ILE A 5 -6.79 -2.69 -9.71
N ALA A 6 -6.44 -2.53 -10.97
CA ALA A 6 -7.35 -2.30 -12.08
C ALA A 6 -7.31 -3.52 -13.00
N GLU A 7 -8.35 -4.33 -12.93
CA GLU A 7 -8.47 -5.62 -13.61
C GLU A 7 -9.96 -5.90 -13.90
N ASP A 8 -10.31 -6.17 -15.15
CA ASP A 8 -11.71 -6.38 -15.54
C ASP A 8 -12.22 -7.79 -15.23
N GLU A 9 -11.32 -8.77 -15.09
CA GLU A 9 -11.66 -10.10 -14.63
C GLU A 9 -11.83 -10.11 -13.10
N VAL A 10 -13.09 -10.08 -12.65
CA VAL A 10 -13.45 -9.92 -11.22
C VAL A 10 -12.81 -10.98 -10.33
N ASP A 11 -12.83 -12.25 -10.75
CA ASP A 11 -12.26 -13.36 -9.99
C ASP A 11 -10.75 -13.20 -9.78
N LEU A 12 -10.03 -12.71 -10.80
CA LEU A 12 -8.60 -12.42 -10.71
C LEU A 12 -8.33 -11.22 -9.79
N ALA A 13 -9.13 -10.16 -9.92
CA ALA A 13 -9.03 -8.98 -9.07
C ALA A 13 -9.24 -9.34 -7.58
N GLU A 14 -10.24 -10.16 -7.27
CA GLU A 14 -10.51 -10.64 -5.91
C GLU A 14 -9.36 -11.52 -5.38
N ALA A 15 -8.87 -12.46 -6.19
CA ALA A 15 -7.74 -13.31 -5.80
C ALA A 15 -6.47 -12.49 -5.50
N LEU A 16 -6.17 -11.49 -6.33
CA LEU A 16 -5.05 -10.57 -6.12
C LEU A 16 -5.26 -9.70 -4.88
N THR A 17 -6.48 -9.21 -4.66
CA THR A 17 -6.82 -8.43 -3.46
C THR A 17 -6.50 -9.22 -2.19
N VAL A 18 -7.03 -10.44 -2.07
CA VAL A 18 -6.77 -11.33 -0.93
C VAL A 18 -5.28 -11.63 -0.77
N PHE A 19 -4.57 -11.86 -1.88
CA PHE A 19 -3.15 -12.15 -1.88
C PHE A 19 -2.32 -10.95 -1.36
N PHE A 20 -2.58 -9.74 -1.86
CA PHE A 20 -1.85 -8.55 -1.44
C PHE A 20 -2.22 -8.10 -0.02
N GLU A 21 -3.47 -8.27 0.42
CA GLU A 21 -3.86 -8.00 1.81
C GLU A 21 -3.14 -8.92 2.80
N LYS A 22 -2.96 -10.22 2.47
CA LYS A 22 -2.12 -11.14 3.26
C LYS A 22 -0.66 -10.72 3.32
N ASN A 23 -0.20 -9.97 2.32
CA ASN A 23 1.14 -9.41 2.23
C ASN A 23 1.25 -7.96 2.77
N HIS A 24 0.29 -7.54 3.59
CA HIS A 24 0.23 -6.27 4.33
C HIS A 24 -0.01 -5.02 3.48
N PHE A 25 -0.60 -5.16 2.29
CA PHE A 25 -1.11 -4.02 1.53
C PHE A 25 -2.56 -3.71 1.91
N SER A 26 -2.96 -2.43 1.84
CA SER A 26 -4.37 -2.06 1.67
C SER A 26 -4.66 -2.06 0.18
N VAL A 27 -5.74 -2.68 -0.25
CA VAL A 27 -6.05 -2.84 -1.66
C VAL A 27 -7.42 -2.26 -1.96
N ASP A 28 -7.50 -1.46 -3.02
CA ASP A 28 -8.75 -1.14 -3.69
C ASP A 28 -8.72 -1.77 -5.08
N ALA A 29 -9.85 -2.35 -5.50
CA ALA A 29 -9.98 -2.97 -6.82
C ALA A 29 -11.04 -2.24 -7.66
N VAL A 30 -10.72 -2.02 -8.93
CA VAL A 30 -11.63 -1.44 -9.94
C VAL A 30 -11.61 -2.28 -11.21
N HIS A 31 -12.70 -2.29 -11.98
CA HIS A 31 -12.91 -3.24 -13.06
C HIS A 31 -13.02 -2.60 -14.45
N ASN A 32 -12.57 -1.39 -14.61
CA ASN A 32 -12.52 -0.70 -15.89
C ASN A 32 -11.53 0.48 -15.85
N GLY A 33 -11.08 0.90 -17.02
CA GLY A 33 -10.06 1.93 -17.12
C GLY A 33 -10.51 3.33 -16.72
N PHE A 34 -11.80 3.66 -16.79
CA PHE A 34 -12.30 4.95 -16.34
C PHE A 34 -12.15 5.09 -14.82
N ASP A 35 -12.64 4.10 -14.07
CA ASP A 35 -12.52 4.08 -12.61
C ASP A 35 -11.05 3.99 -12.19
N ALA A 36 -10.23 3.20 -12.95
CA ALA A 36 -8.78 3.14 -12.72
C ALA A 36 -8.11 4.51 -12.80
N TYR A 37 -8.46 5.30 -13.80
CA TYR A 37 -7.95 6.66 -13.96
C TYR A 37 -8.40 7.58 -12.82
N GLU A 38 -9.70 7.61 -12.49
CA GLU A 38 -10.26 8.44 -11.41
C GLU A 38 -9.58 8.15 -10.06
N TYR A 39 -9.46 6.85 -9.72
CA TYR A 39 -8.85 6.43 -8.46
C TYR A 39 -7.34 6.74 -8.42
N ALA A 40 -6.61 6.41 -9.48
CA ALA A 40 -5.16 6.65 -9.54
C ALA A 40 -4.80 8.15 -9.51
N SER A 41 -5.65 9.01 -10.10
CA SER A 41 -5.45 10.48 -10.12
C SER A 41 -5.58 11.10 -8.72
N SER A 42 -6.23 10.44 -7.77
CA SER A 42 -6.40 10.96 -6.41
C SER A 42 -5.08 11.12 -5.63
N GLY A 43 -4.00 10.47 -6.09
CA GLY A 43 -2.70 10.46 -5.41
C GLY A 43 -2.68 9.67 -4.09
N ALA A 44 -3.72 8.88 -3.81
CA ALA A 44 -3.87 8.14 -2.55
C ALA A 44 -3.12 6.80 -2.52
N TYR A 45 -2.56 6.36 -3.67
CA TYR A 45 -1.93 5.05 -3.84
C TYR A 45 -0.41 5.13 -3.88
N ASP A 46 0.23 4.14 -3.26
CA ASP A 46 1.68 3.98 -3.29
C ASP A 46 2.14 3.27 -4.58
N ALA A 47 1.28 2.40 -5.17
CA ALA A 47 1.47 1.80 -6.49
C ALA A 47 0.13 1.43 -7.13
N VAL A 48 0.14 1.22 -8.45
CA VAL A 48 -1.01 0.75 -9.25
C VAL A 48 -0.61 -0.52 -10.00
N ILE A 49 -1.43 -1.55 -9.94
CA ILE A 49 -1.41 -2.69 -10.87
C ILE A 49 -2.51 -2.44 -11.89
N LEU A 50 -2.16 -2.42 -13.17
CA LEU A 50 -3.05 -1.97 -14.24
C LEU A 50 -3.05 -2.98 -15.39
N ASP A 51 -4.19 -3.62 -15.63
CA ASP A 51 -4.34 -4.43 -16.83
C ASP A 51 -4.37 -3.56 -18.08
N VAL A 52 -3.75 -4.05 -19.14
CA VAL A 52 -3.78 -3.41 -20.46
C VAL A 52 -5.18 -3.48 -21.05
N MET A 53 -5.85 -4.62 -20.95
CA MET A 53 -7.13 -4.86 -21.62
C MET A 53 -8.30 -4.65 -20.66
N MET A 54 -8.85 -3.46 -20.65
CA MET A 54 -10.01 -3.13 -19.82
C MET A 54 -11.10 -2.42 -20.62
N PRO A 55 -12.39 -2.56 -20.22
CA PRO A 55 -13.49 -1.83 -20.83
C PRO A 55 -13.44 -0.33 -20.52
N LYS A 56 -14.14 0.46 -21.32
CA LYS A 56 -14.28 1.93 -21.28
C LYS A 56 -13.00 2.69 -21.65
N MET A 57 -11.85 2.30 -21.14
CA MET A 57 -10.54 2.87 -21.42
C MET A 57 -9.50 1.77 -21.21
N ASP A 58 -8.59 1.57 -22.18
CA ASP A 58 -7.52 0.60 -22.00
C ASP A 58 -6.43 1.11 -21.05
N GLY A 59 -5.64 0.17 -20.48
CA GLY A 59 -4.65 0.50 -19.47
C GLY A 59 -3.51 1.39 -19.99
N ILE A 60 -3.21 1.34 -21.29
CA ILE A 60 -2.19 2.23 -21.89
C ILE A 60 -2.71 3.67 -21.93
N GLN A 61 -3.98 3.86 -22.33
CA GLN A 61 -4.62 5.17 -22.30
C GLN A 61 -4.71 5.76 -20.89
N VAL A 62 -5.01 4.90 -19.89
CA VAL A 62 -5.00 5.30 -18.48
C VAL A 62 -3.60 5.78 -18.08
N LEU A 63 -2.57 4.98 -18.38
CA LEU A 63 -1.18 5.30 -18.05
C LEU A 63 -0.75 6.63 -18.69
N GLU A 64 -1.00 6.80 -20.00
CA GLU A 64 -0.64 8.03 -20.73
C GLU A 64 -1.27 9.28 -20.10
N LYS A 65 -2.57 9.22 -19.77
CA LYS A 65 -3.28 10.34 -19.13
C LYS A 65 -2.67 10.67 -17.76
N LEU A 66 -2.45 9.66 -16.92
CA LEU A 66 -1.85 9.86 -15.61
C LEU A 66 -0.46 10.51 -15.71
N ARG A 67 0.36 10.08 -16.66
CA ARG A 67 1.70 10.67 -16.88
C ARG A 67 1.64 12.09 -17.46
N GLN A 68 0.68 12.39 -18.34
CA GLN A 68 0.43 13.75 -18.85
C GLN A 68 0.03 14.71 -17.74
N GLU A 69 -0.70 14.25 -16.73
CA GLU A 69 -1.10 15.03 -15.55
C GLU A 69 -0.02 15.08 -14.46
N GLY A 70 1.15 14.47 -14.69
CA GLY A 70 2.27 14.50 -13.77
C GLY A 70 2.14 13.54 -12.59
N VAL A 71 1.21 12.57 -12.63
CA VAL A 71 1.09 11.52 -11.63
C VAL A 71 2.34 10.63 -11.68
N LYS A 72 3.08 10.56 -10.58
CA LYS A 72 4.35 9.82 -10.47
C LYS A 72 4.20 8.48 -9.76
N THR A 73 2.99 8.11 -9.35
CA THR A 73 2.71 6.82 -8.71
C THR A 73 3.26 5.68 -9.58
N PRO A 74 4.06 4.76 -9.02
CA PRO A 74 4.57 3.60 -9.75
C PRO A 74 3.44 2.74 -10.31
N ILE A 75 3.57 2.33 -11.58
CA ILE A 75 2.56 1.55 -12.28
C ILE A 75 3.18 0.26 -12.83
N MET A 76 2.64 -0.88 -12.39
CA MET A 76 2.88 -2.21 -12.91
C MET A 76 1.81 -2.55 -13.94
N MET A 77 2.20 -2.80 -15.18
CA MET A 77 1.27 -3.22 -16.23
C MET A 77 1.13 -4.74 -16.26
N LEU A 78 -0.10 -5.24 -16.29
CA LEU A 78 -0.39 -6.64 -16.64
C LEU A 78 -0.77 -6.72 -18.12
N THR A 79 -0.23 -7.69 -18.85
CA THR A 79 -0.42 -7.77 -20.32
C THR A 79 -0.63 -9.21 -20.77
N ALA A 80 -1.45 -9.43 -21.80
CA ALA A 80 -1.60 -10.74 -22.42
C ALA A 80 -0.29 -11.21 -23.09
N LYS A 81 0.02 -12.51 -22.95
CA LYS A 81 1.22 -13.14 -23.52
C LYS A 81 1.22 -13.02 -25.05
N GLY A 82 2.18 -12.31 -25.63
CA GLY A 82 2.41 -12.31 -27.09
C GLY A 82 2.54 -10.94 -27.75
N GLN A 83 2.19 -9.86 -27.12
CA GLN A 83 2.25 -8.54 -27.73
C GLN A 83 3.57 -7.83 -27.37
N LYS A 84 4.65 -8.15 -28.12
CA LYS A 84 5.92 -7.39 -28.04
C LYS A 84 5.71 -5.90 -28.33
N SER A 85 4.74 -5.55 -29.17
CA SER A 85 4.33 -4.19 -29.49
C SER A 85 3.86 -3.44 -28.24
N ASP A 86 3.01 -4.04 -27.41
CA ASP A 86 2.41 -3.37 -26.26
C ASP A 86 3.44 -3.10 -25.15
N ARG A 87 4.42 -4.01 -25.00
CA ARG A 87 5.54 -3.80 -24.06
C ARG A 87 6.41 -2.61 -24.45
N ILE A 88 6.70 -2.43 -25.75
CA ILE A 88 7.51 -1.31 -26.25
C ILE A 88 6.71 -0.01 -26.16
N THR A 89 5.43 -0.03 -26.53
CA THR A 89 4.55 1.12 -26.45
C THR A 89 4.36 1.58 -25.01
N GLY A 90 4.15 0.66 -24.10
CA GLY A 90 3.91 0.98 -22.70
C GLY A 90 5.18 1.43 -21.94
N PHE A 91 6.38 0.89 -22.23
CA PHE A 91 7.63 1.45 -21.68
C PHE A 91 7.83 2.91 -22.14
N ASN A 92 7.49 3.20 -23.40
CA ASN A 92 7.51 4.57 -23.93
C ASN A 92 6.42 5.44 -23.30
N ALA A 93 5.31 4.85 -22.85
CA ALA A 93 4.21 5.53 -22.14
C ALA A 93 4.52 5.81 -20.66
N GLY A 94 5.62 5.29 -20.12
CA GLY A 94 6.08 5.61 -18.75
C GLY A 94 5.63 4.64 -17.67
N ALA A 95 5.39 3.36 -17.99
CA ALA A 95 5.21 2.31 -16.97
C ALA A 95 6.54 1.96 -16.28
N ASP A 96 6.46 1.55 -15.03
CA ASP A 96 7.64 1.22 -14.20
C ASP A 96 8.07 -0.24 -14.36
N ASP A 97 7.14 -1.16 -14.65
CA ASP A 97 7.42 -2.56 -14.99
C ASP A 97 6.23 -3.21 -15.71
N TYR A 98 6.46 -4.41 -16.30
CA TYR A 98 5.49 -5.20 -17.05
C TYR A 98 5.54 -6.67 -16.64
N LEU A 99 4.36 -7.29 -16.49
CA LEU A 99 4.27 -8.71 -16.23
C LEU A 99 3.24 -9.38 -17.17
N PRO A 100 3.66 -10.35 -18.01
CA PRO A 100 2.73 -11.07 -18.89
C PRO A 100 1.83 -12.02 -18.12
N LYS A 101 0.54 -12.09 -18.49
CA LYS A 101 -0.39 -13.15 -18.08
C LYS A 101 -0.14 -14.42 -18.90
N PRO A 102 -0.19 -15.65 -18.31
CA PRO A 102 -0.35 -15.91 -16.88
C PRO A 102 0.96 -15.70 -16.11
N PHE A 103 0.85 -15.26 -14.87
CA PHE A 103 1.95 -14.96 -13.96
C PHE A 103 1.83 -15.68 -12.63
N ASP A 104 2.95 -15.79 -11.93
CA ASP A 104 2.99 -16.24 -10.54
C ASP A 104 2.72 -15.02 -9.60
N PRO A 105 1.78 -15.15 -8.64
CA PRO A 105 1.49 -14.06 -7.69
C PRO A 105 2.72 -13.62 -6.87
N ASP A 106 3.63 -14.53 -6.52
CA ASP A 106 4.87 -14.18 -5.81
C ASP A 106 5.84 -13.40 -6.71
N GLU A 107 5.88 -13.68 -8.01
CA GLU A 107 6.61 -12.86 -8.98
C GLU A 107 6.03 -11.45 -9.05
N LEU A 108 4.70 -11.34 -9.16
CA LEU A 108 4.02 -10.03 -9.18
C LEU A 108 4.33 -9.23 -7.90
N LEU A 109 4.23 -9.85 -6.73
CA LEU A 109 4.56 -9.21 -5.44
C LEU A 109 6.01 -8.71 -5.41
N SER A 110 6.95 -9.55 -5.87
CA SER A 110 8.36 -9.20 -5.90
C SER A 110 8.62 -7.99 -6.80
N ARG A 111 7.94 -7.90 -7.95
CA ARG A 111 8.04 -6.79 -8.90
C ARG A 111 7.38 -5.52 -8.37
N VAL A 112 6.18 -5.62 -7.77
CA VAL A 112 5.52 -4.49 -7.11
C VAL A 112 6.41 -3.91 -6.01
N ARG A 113 7.01 -4.76 -5.17
CA ARG A 113 7.99 -4.32 -4.18
C ARG A 113 9.23 -3.67 -4.82
N ALA A 114 9.66 -4.11 -6.00
CA ALA A 114 10.80 -3.55 -6.70
C ALA A 114 10.51 -2.16 -7.28
N ILE A 115 9.35 -1.92 -7.88
CA ILE A 115 8.97 -0.58 -8.38
C ILE A 115 8.74 0.40 -7.24
N LEU A 116 8.14 -0.06 -6.13
CA LEU A 116 8.00 0.73 -4.91
C LEU A 116 9.37 1.19 -4.36
N ARG A 117 10.42 0.34 -4.42
CA ARG A 117 11.80 0.71 -4.00
C ARG A 117 12.44 1.81 -4.84
N ARG A 118 12.08 1.90 -6.12
CA ARG A 118 12.63 2.91 -7.05
C ARG A 118 11.96 4.26 -6.89
N SER A 119 10.72 4.30 -6.39
CA SER A 119 10.09 5.55 -6.01
C SER A 119 10.79 6.11 -4.77
N GLU A 120 11.10 7.41 -4.74
CA GLU A 120 11.83 8.08 -3.64
C GLU A 120 11.16 7.90 -2.27
N ALA A 121 9.91 7.42 -2.24
CA ALA A 121 9.12 7.18 -1.04
C ALA A 121 9.31 5.80 -0.41
N TYR A 122 9.95 4.82 -1.08
CA TYR A 122 10.05 3.46 -0.58
C TYR A 122 11.49 3.02 -0.38
N GLN A 123 11.87 2.83 0.86
CA GLN A 123 12.98 1.96 1.23
C GLN A 123 12.42 0.72 1.93
N PRO A 124 12.64 -0.51 1.41
CA PRO A 124 12.27 -1.76 2.07
C PRO A 124 13.30 -2.13 3.13
N THR A 125 13.70 -1.18 3.86
CA THR A 125 14.55 -1.34 5.02
C THR A 125 13.62 -1.60 6.18
N VAL A 126 14.00 -2.49 7.07
CA VAL A 126 13.44 -2.55 8.42
C VAL A 126 13.25 -1.12 8.89
N LEU A 127 12.00 -0.71 9.09
CA LEU A 127 11.73 0.64 9.57
C LEU A 127 12.23 0.71 11.00
N ALA A 128 12.96 1.76 11.35
CA ALA A 128 13.48 1.97 12.69
C ALA A 128 13.04 3.35 13.22
N TYR A 129 12.59 3.36 14.48
CA TYR A 129 12.31 4.59 15.21
C TYR A 129 12.47 4.36 16.71
N GLY A 130 13.32 5.13 17.38
CA GLY A 130 13.71 4.90 18.76
C GLY A 130 14.32 3.50 18.94
N ASP A 131 13.76 2.73 19.84
CA ASP A 131 14.15 1.33 20.13
C ASP A 131 13.38 0.29 19.28
N LEU A 132 12.47 0.73 18.41
CA LEU A 132 11.63 -0.14 17.58
C LEU A 132 12.22 -0.41 16.21
N THR A 133 12.01 -1.64 15.75
CA THR A 133 12.20 -2.04 14.36
C THR A 133 10.95 -2.76 13.84
N LEU A 134 10.48 -2.40 12.65
CA LEU A 134 9.37 -3.05 11.96
C LEU A 134 9.89 -3.66 10.65
N ASP A 135 9.78 -4.99 10.53
CA ASP A 135 10.18 -5.72 9.33
C ASP A 135 8.98 -5.95 8.40
N PRO A 136 8.95 -5.30 7.22
CA PRO A 136 7.87 -5.48 6.25
C PRO A 136 7.79 -6.89 5.65
N GLY A 137 8.88 -7.67 5.71
CA GLY A 137 8.91 -9.03 5.18
C GLY A 137 8.20 -10.03 6.08
N SER A 138 8.41 -9.94 7.38
CA SER A 138 7.81 -10.86 8.38
C SER A 138 6.56 -10.32 9.05
N GLY A 139 6.32 -9.00 9.01
CA GLY A 139 5.25 -8.33 9.75
C GLY A 139 5.51 -8.24 11.26
N ASN A 140 6.77 -8.41 11.68
CA ASN A 140 7.17 -8.36 13.07
C ASN A 140 7.58 -6.95 13.50
N LEU A 141 7.12 -6.56 14.69
CA LEU A 141 7.58 -5.39 15.43
C LEU A 141 8.51 -5.88 16.55
N SER A 142 9.72 -5.35 16.62
CA SER A 142 10.74 -5.78 17.58
C SER A 142 11.31 -4.60 18.37
N CYS A 143 11.71 -4.89 19.62
CA CYS A 143 12.42 -3.99 20.50
C CYS A 143 13.55 -4.80 21.19
N GLY A 144 14.81 -4.53 20.85
CA GLY A 144 15.94 -5.34 21.30
C GLY A 144 15.80 -6.81 20.89
N SER A 145 15.74 -7.71 21.88
CA SER A 145 15.56 -9.16 21.66
C SER A 145 14.09 -9.60 21.63
N GLU A 146 13.18 -8.74 21.99
CA GLU A 146 11.76 -9.07 22.01
C GLU A 146 11.08 -8.75 20.67
N SER A 147 10.16 -9.61 20.25
CA SER A 147 9.47 -9.45 18.96
C SER A 147 8.02 -9.92 19.08
N ILE A 148 7.13 -9.20 18.41
CA ILE A 148 5.71 -9.52 18.37
C ILE A 148 5.17 -9.36 16.95
N ARG A 149 4.37 -10.32 16.50
CA ARG A 149 3.72 -10.25 15.20
C ARG A 149 2.52 -9.32 15.23
N LEU A 150 2.42 -8.43 14.26
CA LEU A 150 1.28 -7.55 14.05
C LEU A 150 0.24 -8.21 13.13
N SER A 151 -1.05 -7.92 13.36
CA SER A 151 -2.08 -8.20 12.36
C SER A 151 -1.91 -7.28 11.15
N GLY A 152 -2.54 -7.58 10.01
CA GLY A 152 -2.42 -6.77 8.81
C GLY A 152 -2.69 -5.28 9.03
N ARG A 153 -3.80 -4.95 9.71
CA ARG A 153 -4.17 -3.55 9.99
C ARG A 153 -3.25 -2.88 11.04
N GLU A 154 -2.86 -3.61 12.07
CA GLU A 154 -1.88 -3.11 13.04
C GLU A 154 -0.53 -2.81 12.37
N PHE A 155 -0.08 -3.68 11.47
CA PHE A 155 1.14 -3.48 10.69
C PHE A 155 1.05 -2.20 9.84
N GLN A 156 -0.03 -2.02 9.09
CA GLN A 156 -0.25 -0.85 8.24
C GLN A 156 -0.26 0.46 9.05
N ILE A 157 -0.89 0.45 10.22
CA ILE A 157 -0.90 1.61 11.13
C ILE A 157 0.52 1.88 11.66
N MET A 158 1.25 0.87 12.13
CA MET A 158 2.64 1.05 12.60
C MET A 158 3.55 1.51 11.47
N GLU A 159 3.41 0.95 10.26
CA GLU A 159 4.16 1.40 9.09
C GLU A 159 3.90 2.88 8.78
N LEU A 160 2.64 3.32 8.81
CA LEU A 160 2.27 4.72 8.61
C LEU A 160 2.99 5.64 9.60
N PHE A 161 2.96 5.32 10.88
CA PHE A 161 3.61 6.11 11.91
C PHE A 161 5.14 6.06 11.84
N MET A 162 5.73 4.90 11.60
CA MET A 162 7.18 4.74 11.55
C MET A 162 7.82 5.36 10.29
N ARG A 163 7.05 5.53 9.21
CA ARG A 163 7.48 6.31 8.03
C ARG A 163 7.44 7.81 8.23
N SER A 164 6.64 8.28 9.19
CA SER A 164 6.48 9.70 9.49
C SER A 164 6.45 9.91 11.02
N PRO A 165 7.58 9.65 11.71
CA PRO A 165 7.64 9.80 13.17
C PRO A 165 7.35 11.24 13.59
N ARG A 166 6.73 11.38 14.75
CA ARG A 166 6.30 12.67 15.32
C ARG A 166 5.24 13.43 14.52
N GLN A 167 4.77 12.86 13.40
CA GLN A 167 3.62 13.42 12.67
C GLN A 167 2.32 12.99 13.35
N VAL A 168 1.41 13.96 13.52
CA VAL A 168 0.06 13.69 14.02
C VAL A 168 -0.82 13.23 12.86
N PHE A 169 -1.51 12.12 13.04
CA PHE A 169 -2.52 11.62 12.11
C PHE A 169 -3.88 11.61 12.80
N SER A 170 -4.88 12.26 12.19
CA SER A 170 -6.26 12.16 12.66
C SER A 170 -6.81 10.73 12.45
N ALA A 171 -7.87 10.38 13.19
CA ALA A 171 -8.48 9.07 13.05
C ALA A 171 -9.03 8.85 11.63
N GLU A 172 -9.59 9.89 11.02
CA GLU A 172 -10.10 9.89 9.65
C GLU A 172 -8.97 9.62 8.65
N ARG A 173 -7.81 10.27 8.82
CA ARG A 173 -6.66 10.06 7.94
C ARG A 173 -6.06 8.67 8.09
N ILE A 174 -6.05 8.10 9.30
CA ILE A 174 -5.65 6.70 9.52
C ILE A 174 -6.66 5.77 8.85
N MET A 175 -7.97 6.05 8.99
CA MET A 175 -9.04 5.27 8.37
C MET A 175 -8.89 5.25 6.85
N GLU A 176 -8.76 6.41 6.23
CA GLU A 176 -8.57 6.56 4.79
C GLU A 176 -7.34 5.78 4.27
N ARG A 177 -6.20 5.90 4.96
CA ARG A 177 -4.94 5.28 4.55
C ARG A 177 -4.90 3.77 4.72
N VAL A 178 -5.59 3.24 5.73
CA VAL A 178 -5.51 1.83 6.13
C VAL A 178 -6.71 1.01 5.67
N TRP A 179 -7.90 1.62 5.61
CA TRP A 179 -9.13 0.93 5.20
C TRP A 179 -9.64 1.34 3.83
N GLY A 180 -9.25 2.50 3.29
CA GLY A 180 -9.70 2.98 1.99
C GLY A 180 -10.98 3.83 2.04
N TRP A 181 -11.44 4.27 0.86
CA TRP A 181 -12.59 5.19 0.73
C TRP A 181 -13.94 4.48 0.81
N ASP A 182 -14.06 3.26 0.26
CA ASP A 182 -15.31 2.51 0.13
C ASP A 182 -15.54 1.51 1.28
N ASN A 183 -15.04 1.85 2.45
CA ASN A 183 -15.06 0.94 3.58
C ASN A 183 -16.30 1.16 4.45
N GLU A 184 -17.09 0.11 4.67
CA GLU A 184 -18.25 0.11 5.59
C GLU A 184 -17.86 0.12 7.08
N ALA A 185 -16.54 0.04 7.40
CA ALA A 185 -16.09 0.02 8.78
C ALA A 185 -16.26 1.40 9.44
N GLU A 186 -16.73 1.40 10.66
CA GLU A 186 -16.86 2.61 11.47
C GLU A 186 -15.49 3.08 12.00
N ILE A 187 -15.34 4.38 12.25
CA ILE A 187 -14.12 5.01 12.77
C ILE A 187 -13.58 4.38 14.06
N ASN A 188 -14.45 3.70 14.82
CA ASN A 188 -14.09 3.00 16.06
C ASN A 188 -13.03 1.89 15.86
N VAL A 189 -12.92 1.30 14.65
CA VAL A 189 -11.90 0.28 14.37
C VAL A 189 -10.48 0.86 14.48
N VAL A 190 -10.29 2.15 14.21
CA VAL A 190 -9.01 2.83 14.42
C VAL A 190 -8.65 2.82 15.90
N TRP A 191 -9.59 3.18 16.77
CA TRP A 191 -9.36 3.23 18.22
C TRP A 191 -9.02 1.86 18.80
N VAL A 192 -9.70 0.82 18.34
CA VAL A 192 -9.43 -0.57 18.74
C VAL A 192 -8.01 -0.97 18.35
N ASN A 193 -7.59 -0.72 17.10
CA ASN A 193 -6.25 -1.06 16.63
C ASN A 193 -5.15 -0.25 17.35
N ILE A 194 -5.36 1.04 17.58
CA ILE A 194 -4.43 1.88 18.38
C ILE A 194 -4.31 1.32 19.82
N SER A 195 -5.43 0.91 20.42
CA SER A 195 -5.40 0.31 21.77
C SER A 195 -4.61 -1.00 21.80
N ASN A 196 -4.79 -1.85 20.79
CA ASN A 196 -4.05 -3.11 20.67
C ASN A 196 -2.55 -2.86 20.43
N LEU A 197 -2.21 -1.92 19.57
CA LEU A 197 -0.81 -1.52 19.32
C LEU A 197 -0.14 -1.02 20.60
N ARG A 198 -0.81 -0.18 21.40
CA ARG A 198 -0.29 0.27 22.70
C ARG A 198 0.01 -0.89 23.63
N LYS A 199 -0.88 -1.88 23.70
CA LYS A 199 -0.64 -3.10 24.52
C LYS A 199 0.58 -3.87 24.01
N LYS A 200 0.72 -4.02 22.70
CA LYS A 200 1.85 -4.71 22.06
C LYS A 200 3.16 -3.97 22.28
N LEU A 201 3.21 -2.64 22.11
CA LEU A 201 4.38 -1.82 22.42
C LEU A 201 4.82 -2.00 23.89
N LYS A 202 3.86 -1.98 24.80
CA LYS A 202 4.14 -2.22 26.22
C LYS A 202 4.64 -3.64 26.49
N SER A 203 4.13 -4.65 25.77
CA SER A 203 4.54 -6.05 25.98
C SER A 203 5.97 -6.36 25.53
N ILE A 204 6.54 -5.57 24.60
CA ILE A 204 7.93 -5.66 24.16
C ILE A 204 8.82 -4.60 24.84
N SER A 205 8.34 -4.01 25.94
CA SER A 205 9.09 -3.05 26.77
C SER A 205 9.67 -1.84 26.02
N SER A 206 9.01 -1.40 24.93
CA SER A 206 9.48 -0.26 24.15
C SER A 206 9.29 1.07 24.89
N HIS A 207 10.25 1.97 24.71
CA HIS A 207 10.15 3.37 25.13
C HIS A 207 9.34 4.22 24.13
N VAL A 208 9.06 3.70 22.93
CA VAL A 208 8.20 4.37 21.96
C VAL A 208 6.74 4.08 22.24
N THR A 209 5.90 5.08 22.15
CA THR A 209 4.47 4.95 22.42
C THR A 209 3.62 5.72 21.41
N LEU A 210 2.40 5.23 21.18
CA LEU A 210 1.37 5.92 20.42
C LEU A 210 0.59 6.84 21.36
N GLN A 211 0.84 8.13 21.32
CA GLN A 211 0.15 9.10 22.16
C GLN A 211 -1.07 9.69 21.47
N ALA A 212 -2.09 10.06 22.27
CA ALA A 212 -3.25 10.80 21.77
C ALA A 212 -2.99 12.29 21.92
N ASN A 213 -3.02 13.00 20.81
CA ASN A 213 -3.03 14.47 20.80
C ASN A 213 -4.49 14.93 20.77
N ARG A 214 -5.00 15.48 21.89
CA ARG A 214 -6.43 15.81 22.06
C ARG A 214 -6.92 16.71 20.92
N GLY A 215 -8.00 16.27 20.26
CA GLY A 215 -8.64 16.99 19.15
C GLY A 215 -7.88 16.96 17.82
N LEU A 216 -6.69 16.35 17.74
CA LEU A 216 -5.87 16.31 16.55
C LEU A 216 -5.62 14.89 16.02
N GLY A 217 -5.60 13.87 16.91
CA GLY A 217 -5.37 12.49 16.50
C GLY A 217 -4.31 11.77 17.32
N TYR A 218 -3.43 11.02 16.66
CA TYR A 218 -2.41 10.18 17.26
C TYR A 218 -1.03 10.49 16.70
N VAL A 219 0.00 10.27 17.50
CA VAL A 219 1.40 10.48 17.15
C VAL A 219 2.25 9.33 17.74
N LEU A 220 3.28 8.92 17.01
CA LEU A 220 4.30 8.00 17.52
C LEU A 220 5.49 8.81 18.01
N GLU A 221 5.83 8.66 19.27
CA GLU A 221 6.95 9.39 19.90
C GLU A 221 7.60 8.59 21.03
N GLU A 222 8.84 8.93 21.36
CA GLU A 222 9.57 8.35 22.46
C GLU A 222 9.03 8.90 23.79
N SER A 223 8.78 8.02 24.75
CA SER A 223 8.47 8.44 26.13
C SER A 223 9.73 9.04 26.76
N VAL A 224 9.63 10.24 27.25
CA VAL A 224 10.68 10.90 28.03
C VAL A 224 10.80 10.27 29.42
#